data_f2a5ef7064725167df903b9bd565fee4
#
_entry.id   f2a5ef7064725167df903b9bd565fee4
#
_cell.length_a   1.000
_cell.length_b   1.000
_cell.length_c   1.000
_cell.angle_alpha   90.00
_cell.angle_beta   90.00
_cell.angle_gamma   90.00
#
_symmetry.space_group_name_H-M   'P 1'
#
loop_
_entity.id
_entity.type
_entity.pdbx_description
1 polymer ?
#
loop_
_entity_poly.entity_id
_entity_poly.type
_entity_poly.pdbx_seq_one_letter_code
_entity_poly.pdbx_strand_id
1 'polypeptide(L)'
;MRKSNLYALLTSKFLAVIIVTMLSLPQLFAQESDPSAGKKLFNANCAACRKLNKKAVAPALRGVSSKYESEWLYAWIKNSSAMIKSGDAQAIEIFEEYNKSVMTAFPQLSNAD
;
A
#
# COMPACT_ATOMS: atom_id res chain seq x y z
N MET A 1 59.99 -1.28 14.29
CA MET A 1 59.30 -2.41 13.65
C MET A 1 58.01 -2.87 14.34
N ARG A 2 57.77 -2.55 15.62
CA ARG A 2 56.59 -3.01 16.37
C ARG A 2 55.28 -2.20 16.13
N LYS A 3 55.40 -0.95 15.70
CA LYS A 3 54.25 -0.03 15.50
C LYS A 3 53.50 -0.29 14.18
N SER A 4 54.19 -0.71 13.11
CA SER A 4 53.61 -0.99 11.79
C SER A 4 52.61 -2.17 11.82
N ASN A 5 52.90 -3.21 12.60
CA ASN A 5 52.01 -4.37 12.71
C ASN A 5 50.74 -4.08 13.48
N LEU A 6 50.79 -3.14 14.43
CA LEU A 6 49.61 -2.73 15.20
C LEU A 6 48.58 -1.98 14.34
N TYR A 7 49.05 -1.07 13.49
CA TYR A 7 48.16 -0.35 12.56
C TYR A 7 47.55 -1.29 11.51
N ALA A 8 48.33 -2.25 10.99
CA ALA A 8 47.81 -3.24 10.03
C ALA A 8 46.70 -4.15 10.67
N LEU A 9 46.85 -4.53 11.92
CA LEU A 9 45.86 -5.32 12.65
C LEU A 9 44.59 -4.51 12.98
N LEU A 10 44.74 -3.23 13.30
CA LEU A 10 43.60 -2.33 13.58
C LEU A 10 42.84 -2.04 12.30
N THR A 11 43.51 -1.72 11.18
CA THR A 11 42.82 -1.46 9.91
C THR A 11 42.10 -2.68 9.36
N SER A 12 42.66 -3.89 9.54
CA SER A 12 42.04 -5.15 9.13
C SER A 12 40.73 -5.41 9.92
N LYS A 13 40.73 -5.17 11.25
CA LYS A 13 39.54 -5.33 12.08
C LYS A 13 38.47 -4.29 11.77
N PHE A 14 38.83 -3.04 11.52
CA PHE A 14 37.88 -2.01 11.11
C PHE A 14 37.25 -2.31 9.75
N LEU A 15 38.06 -2.80 8.79
CA LEU A 15 37.55 -3.19 7.48
C LEU A 15 36.55 -4.35 7.58
N ALA A 16 36.82 -5.34 8.42
CA ALA A 16 35.91 -6.47 8.67
C ALA A 16 34.59 -6.03 9.29
N VAL A 17 34.59 -5.09 10.23
CA VAL A 17 33.37 -4.54 10.86
C VAL A 17 32.54 -3.77 9.84
N ILE A 18 33.16 -2.97 8.97
CA ILE A 18 32.46 -2.22 7.90
C ILE A 18 31.79 -3.18 6.91
N ILE A 19 32.47 -4.26 6.52
CA ILE A 19 31.91 -5.26 5.61
C ILE A 19 30.69 -5.96 6.23
N VAL A 20 30.77 -6.32 7.52
CA VAL A 20 29.65 -6.97 8.22
C VAL A 20 28.44 -6.04 8.36
N THR A 21 28.66 -4.75 8.63
CA THR A 21 27.56 -3.77 8.71
C THR A 21 26.90 -3.48 7.36
N MET A 22 27.65 -3.54 6.26
CA MET A 22 27.10 -3.38 4.90
C MET A 22 26.24 -4.56 4.46
N LEU A 23 26.47 -5.77 4.99
CA LEU A 23 25.64 -6.94 4.70
C LEU A 23 24.33 -6.98 5.51
N SER A 24 24.16 -6.11 6.49
CA SER A 24 22.97 -6.02 7.36
C SER A 24 21.94 -5.01 6.89
N LEU A 25 21.98 -4.55 5.63
CA LEU A 25 20.93 -3.73 5.06
C LEU A 25 19.63 -4.54 5.12
N PRO A 26 18.59 -4.06 5.84
CA PRO A 26 17.29 -4.69 5.77
C PRO A 26 16.87 -4.65 4.30
N GLN A 27 16.67 -5.82 3.71
CA GLN A 27 15.99 -5.90 2.44
C GLN A 27 14.59 -5.33 2.69
N LEU A 28 14.35 -4.10 2.26
CA LEU A 28 13.00 -3.63 2.05
C LEU A 28 12.41 -4.61 1.02
N PHE A 29 11.67 -5.59 1.51
CA PHE A 29 10.79 -6.36 0.68
C PHE A 29 9.79 -5.36 0.11
N ALA A 30 10.03 -4.88 -1.09
CA ALA A 30 8.99 -4.32 -1.92
C ALA A 30 7.96 -5.46 -2.01
N GLN A 31 6.84 -5.30 -1.33
CA GLN A 31 5.74 -6.24 -1.35
C GLN A 31 5.19 -6.19 -2.77
N GLU A 32 5.65 -7.14 -3.59
CA GLU A 32 5.28 -7.24 -4.99
C GLU A 32 3.80 -7.60 -5.03
N SER A 33 2.96 -6.64 -5.44
CA SER A 33 1.53 -6.88 -5.61
C SER A 33 1.33 -7.87 -6.76
N ASP A 34 0.61 -8.96 -6.52
CA ASP A 34 0.23 -9.92 -7.54
C ASP A 34 -1.08 -9.49 -8.23
N PRO A 35 -1.03 -8.99 -9.48
CA PRO A 35 -2.23 -8.58 -10.20
C PRO A 35 -3.24 -9.71 -10.41
N SER A 36 -2.80 -10.98 -10.41
CA SER A 36 -3.67 -12.12 -10.57
C SER A 36 -4.48 -12.40 -9.30
N ALA A 37 -3.86 -12.24 -8.14
CA ALA A 37 -4.51 -12.32 -6.83
C ALA A 37 -5.51 -11.18 -6.66
N GLY A 38 -5.10 -9.93 -6.96
CA GLY A 38 -5.98 -8.77 -6.94
C GLY A 38 -7.20 -8.92 -7.86
N LYS A 39 -7.01 -9.48 -9.06
CA LYS A 39 -8.14 -9.77 -9.97
C LYS A 39 -9.13 -10.78 -9.38
N LYS A 40 -8.66 -11.81 -8.70
CA LYS A 40 -9.54 -12.79 -8.03
C LYS A 40 -10.32 -12.14 -6.89
N LEU A 41 -9.65 -11.35 -6.05
CA LEU A 41 -10.28 -10.59 -4.97
C LEU A 41 -11.33 -9.61 -5.50
N PHE A 42 -11.00 -8.87 -6.55
CA PHE A 42 -11.94 -7.96 -7.20
C PHE A 42 -13.18 -8.66 -7.72
N ASN A 43 -13.01 -9.77 -8.44
CA ASN A 43 -14.14 -10.53 -8.98
C ASN A 43 -15.04 -11.10 -7.89
N ALA A 44 -14.46 -11.56 -6.79
CA ALA A 44 -15.22 -12.15 -5.68
C ALA A 44 -15.99 -11.10 -4.86
N ASN A 45 -15.41 -9.92 -4.66
CA ASN A 45 -15.92 -8.97 -3.67
C ASN A 45 -16.45 -7.65 -4.27
N CYS A 46 -15.98 -7.24 -5.44
CA CYS A 46 -16.20 -5.89 -5.96
C CYS A 46 -17.03 -5.85 -7.25
N ALA A 47 -16.87 -6.85 -8.13
CA ALA A 47 -17.39 -6.83 -9.50
C ALA A 47 -18.92 -6.76 -9.60
N ALA A 48 -19.63 -7.17 -8.57
CA ALA A 48 -21.09 -7.07 -8.51
C ALA A 48 -21.59 -5.61 -8.58
N CYS A 49 -20.90 -4.70 -7.87
CA CYS A 49 -21.30 -3.30 -7.72
C CYS A 49 -20.38 -2.33 -8.47
N ARG A 50 -19.18 -2.76 -8.85
CA ARG A 50 -18.15 -1.92 -9.47
C ARG A 50 -17.87 -2.31 -10.91
N LYS A 51 -17.73 -1.30 -11.78
CA LYS A 51 -17.34 -1.49 -13.19
C LYS A 51 -16.10 -0.66 -13.50
N LEU A 52 -15.25 -1.17 -14.42
CA LEU A 52 -14.02 -0.48 -14.78
C LEU A 52 -14.30 0.81 -15.58
N ASN A 53 -15.17 0.73 -16.59
CA ASN A 53 -15.30 1.77 -17.59
C ASN A 53 -16.59 2.58 -17.49
N LYS A 54 -17.50 2.26 -16.60
CA LYS A 54 -18.78 2.93 -16.49
C LYS A 54 -19.24 3.06 -15.05
N LYS A 55 -20.03 4.10 -14.82
CA LYS A 55 -20.79 4.29 -13.58
C LYS A 55 -21.79 3.13 -13.42
N ALA A 56 -21.90 2.61 -12.21
CA ALA A 56 -22.88 1.61 -11.83
C ALA A 56 -23.51 2.02 -10.50
N VAL A 57 -23.60 1.14 -9.52
CA VAL A 57 -23.99 1.52 -8.14
C VAL A 57 -22.93 2.43 -7.50
N ALA A 58 -21.73 2.46 -8.07
CA ALA A 58 -20.56 3.17 -7.57
C ALA A 58 -19.76 3.80 -8.73
N PRO A 59 -18.76 4.66 -8.45
CA PRO A 59 -17.90 5.27 -9.47
C PRO A 59 -17.22 4.24 -10.37
N ALA A 60 -16.98 4.63 -11.63
CA ALA A 60 -16.08 3.89 -12.51
C ALA A 60 -14.66 3.83 -11.91
N LEU A 61 -13.99 2.70 -12.05
CA LEU A 61 -12.67 2.51 -11.43
C LEU A 61 -11.50 2.92 -12.33
N ARG A 62 -11.72 3.07 -13.65
CA ARG A 62 -10.66 3.51 -14.55
C ARG A 62 -10.18 4.91 -14.19
N GLY A 63 -8.85 5.04 -13.99
CA GLY A 63 -8.22 6.30 -13.62
C GLY A 63 -8.34 6.68 -12.14
N VAL A 64 -8.90 5.83 -11.30
CA VAL A 64 -9.07 6.13 -9.87
C VAL A 64 -7.74 6.38 -9.17
N SER A 65 -6.69 5.66 -9.54
CA SER A 65 -5.33 5.82 -8.99
C SER A 65 -4.65 7.13 -9.42
N SER A 66 -5.14 7.78 -10.46
CA SER A 66 -4.67 9.12 -10.86
C SER A 66 -5.48 10.24 -10.20
N LYS A 67 -6.66 9.92 -9.67
CA LYS A 67 -7.56 10.88 -9.02
C LYS A 67 -7.36 10.96 -7.50
N TYR A 68 -7.03 9.85 -6.88
CA TYR A 68 -6.90 9.74 -5.42
C TYR A 68 -5.55 9.13 -5.04
N GLU A 69 -5.00 9.57 -3.91
CA GLU A 69 -3.78 9.01 -3.34
C GLU A 69 -3.99 7.54 -2.92
N SER A 70 -2.95 6.72 -3.06
CA SER A 70 -3.03 5.28 -2.76
C SER A 70 -3.46 5.00 -1.32
N GLU A 71 -2.92 5.75 -0.35
CA GLU A 71 -3.27 5.59 1.07
C GLU A 71 -4.75 5.91 1.32
N TRP A 72 -5.29 6.93 0.65
CA TRP A 72 -6.71 7.25 0.72
C TRP A 72 -7.56 6.12 0.13
N LEU A 73 -7.16 5.55 -1.01
CA LEU A 73 -7.85 4.42 -1.63
C LEU A 73 -7.84 3.19 -0.75
N TYR A 74 -6.72 2.88 -0.09
CA TYR A 74 -6.65 1.77 0.87
C TYR A 74 -7.60 1.97 2.05
N ALA A 75 -7.61 3.16 2.63
CA ALA A 75 -8.53 3.49 3.72
C ALA A 75 -10.00 3.40 3.29
N TRP A 76 -10.32 3.90 2.09
CA TRP A 76 -11.66 3.84 1.51
C TRP A 76 -12.14 2.40 1.32
N ILE A 77 -11.29 1.53 0.76
CA ILE A 77 -11.63 0.11 0.55
C ILE A 77 -11.81 -0.60 1.88
N LYS A 78 -10.92 -0.35 2.83
CA LYS A 78 -11.00 -0.98 4.15
C LYS A 78 -12.26 -0.58 4.93
N ASN A 79 -12.61 0.69 4.94
CA ASN A 79 -13.82 1.16 5.63
C ASN A 79 -14.26 2.56 5.19
N SER A 80 -14.97 2.67 4.08
CA SER A 80 -15.52 3.94 3.60
C SER A 80 -16.48 4.61 4.59
N SER A 81 -17.25 3.83 5.34
CA SER A 81 -18.17 4.37 6.34
C SER A 81 -17.45 5.09 7.48
N ALA A 82 -16.30 4.59 7.90
CA ALA A 82 -15.48 5.27 8.91
C ALA A 82 -14.94 6.60 8.39
N MET A 83 -14.49 6.65 7.13
CA MET A 83 -13.99 7.88 6.50
C MET A 83 -15.10 8.94 6.37
N ILE A 84 -16.31 8.55 5.96
CA ILE A 84 -17.46 9.46 5.90
C ILE A 84 -17.76 10.02 7.29
N LYS A 85 -17.78 9.16 8.32
CA LYS A 85 -18.05 9.57 9.70
C LYS A 85 -16.97 10.47 10.29
N SER A 86 -15.72 10.33 9.85
CA SER A 86 -14.62 11.19 10.30
C SER A 86 -14.62 12.59 9.68
N GLY A 87 -15.50 12.83 8.70
CA GLY A 87 -15.58 14.13 8.04
C GLY A 87 -14.65 14.30 6.83
N ASP A 88 -14.12 13.20 6.27
CA ASP A 88 -13.30 13.25 5.06
C ASP A 88 -14.12 13.82 3.90
N ALA A 89 -13.68 14.96 3.34
CA ALA A 89 -14.44 15.71 2.34
C ALA A 89 -14.66 14.92 1.04
N GLN A 90 -13.65 14.19 0.57
CA GLN A 90 -13.73 13.38 -0.64
C GLN A 90 -14.67 12.17 -0.44
N ALA A 91 -14.62 11.58 0.75
CA ALA A 91 -15.51 10.47 1.10
C ALA A 91 -16.98 10.89 1.16
N ILE A 92 -17.25 12.05 1.73
CA ILE A 92 -18.59 12.64 1.81
C ILE A 92 -19.09 12.99 0.40
N GLU A 93 -18.28 13.63 -0.44
CA GLU A 93 -18.64 13.98 -1.82
C GLU A 93 -19.09 12.73 -2.60
N ILE A 94 -18.30 11.66 -2.57
CA ILE A 94 -18.65 10.40 -3.25
C ILE A 94 -19.94 9.80 -2.67
N PHE A 95 -20.09 9.80 -1.36
CA PHE A 95 -21.27 9.26 -0.69
C PHE A 95 -22.54 9.98 -1.13
N GLU A 96 -22.53 11.31 -1.17
CA GLU A 96 -23.66 12.13 -1.62
C GLU A 96 -23.95 11.93 -3.14
N GLU A 97 -22.90 11.92 -3.98
CA GLU A 97 -23.04 11.71 -5.42
C GLU A 97 -23.70 10.37 -5.78
N TYR A 98 -23.49 9.34 -4.93
CA TYR A 98 -23.99 7.99 -5.19
C TYR A 98 -25.18 7.62 -4.28
N ASN A 99 -26.05 8.58 -4.03
CA ASN A 99 -27.33 8.42 -3.31
C ASN A 99 -27.15 7.82 -1.91
N LYS A 100 -26.07 8.19 -1.22
CA LYS A 100 -25.75 7.71 0.13
C LYS A 100 -25.60 6.18 0.22
N SER A 101 -25.17 5.57 -0.88
CA SER A 101 -24.93 4.13 -0.94
C SER A 101 -23.68 3.76 -0.14
N VAL A 102 -23.85 2.88 0.84
CA VAL A 102 -22.75 2.40 1.68
C VAL A 102 -22.05 1.23 1.01
N MET A 103 -20.71 1.24 1.00
CA MET A 103 -19.90 0.11 0.56
C MET A 103 -19.61 -0.83 1.74
N THR A 104 -19.63 -2.13 1.48
CA THR A 104 -19.15 -3.13 2.44
C THR A 104 -17.69 -2.86 2.81
N ALA A 105 -17.37 -2.92 4.08
CA ALA A 105 -16.01 -2.77 4.58
C ALA A 105 -15.20 -4.06 4.38
N PHE A 106 -13.91 -3.92 4.06
CA PHE A 106 -12.97 -5.03 3.86
C PHE A 106 -11.72 -4.86 4.74
N PRO A 107 -11.87 -4.84 6.08
CA PRO A 107 -10.76 -4.58 7.00
C PRO A 107 -9.67 -5.66 6.95
N GLN A 108 -9.99 -6.85 6.44
CA GLN A 108 -9.07 -7.97 6.31
C GLN A 108 -8.07 -7.83 5.14
N LEU A 109 -8.33 -6.92 4.18
CA LEU A 109 -7.42 -6.72 3.06
C LEU A 109 -6.18 -5.94 3.51
N SER A 110 -5.01 -6.35 3.03
CA SER A 110 -3.76 -5.62 3.18
C SER A 110 -3.60 -4.57 2.07
N ASN A 111 -2.59 -3.72 2.17
CA ASN A 111 -2.29 -2.77 1.10
C ASN A 111 -1.67 -3.43 -0.14
N ALA A 112 -1.24 -4.69 -0.02
CA ALA A 112 -0.68 -5.47 -1.13
C ALA A 112 -1.76 -6.17 -1.98
N ASP A 113 -2.97 -6.34 -1.41
CA ASP A 113 -4.12 -6.94 -2.09
C ASP A 113 -4.76 -5.97 -3.08
#